data_daa894fdd9b617ec48c81b2069b6df31
#
_entry.id   daa894fdd9b617ec48c81b2069b6df31
#
_cell.length_a   1.000
_cell.length_b   1.000
_cell.length_c   1.000
_cell.angle_alpha   90.00
_cell.angle_beta   90.00
_cell.angle_gamma   90.00
#
_symmetry.space_group_name_H-M   'P 1'
#
loop_
_entity.id
_entity.type
_entity.pdbx_description
1 polymer ?
#
loop_
_entity_poly.entity_id
_entity_poly.type
_entity_poly.pdbx_seq_one_letter_code
_entity_poly.pdbx_strand_id
1 'polypeptide(L)'
;MITFAKSFLIFSVVVCVCSHAEAWQEPQEQASLREKIVQLAKQLDDDKEAQRDAAEKQIQEIGPEALEFLPPLDEQASAELRMRIERLREKFLEESTVDFHEPSMVNLVGEMSVVEALERIEKQTRNRIGLDAYRKQPALGEVADLDIQGLTYWEALDEVMQQIDWQIIPRDNAKIAFGPKVRVPDDNKGLLKSLPRESIPPIYIGVLRLQPVALSKTTNFLDPLQSTADLDFVVQWEPRFNPVFVRFAMDKLVVRTDNDELLLVPTDQSSDYVPSGSQLLVSMRVLKPTQAATKIASWKGQLQIAIPGRNATI
;
A
#
# COMPACT_ATOMS: atom_id res chain seq x y z
N MET A 1 17.26 9.70 66.49
CA MET A 1 17.78 8.38 66.10
C MET A 1 16.62 7.57 65.62
N ILE A 2 16.35 7.64 64.32
CA ILE A 2 15.20 6.99 63.65
C ILE A 2 15.77 6.01 62.65
N THR A 3 15.51 4.72 62.93
CA THR A 3 16.00 3.58 62.14
C THR A 3 14.99 3.30 61.01
N PHE A 4 15.43 3.45 59.73
CA PHE A 4 14.64 3.04 58.58
C PHE A 4 14.91 1.56 58.24
N ALA A 5 13.85 0.74 58.33
CA ALA A 5 13.86 -0.63 57.86
C ALA A 5 13.64 -0.65 56.35
N LYS A 6 14.60 -1.20 55.60
CA LYS A 6 14.50 -1.45 54.17
C LYS A 6 13.75 -2.76 53.97
N SER A 7 12.49 -2.70 53.53
CA SER A 7 11.80 -3.86 52.95
C SER A 7 12.24 -4.04 51.49
N PHE A 8 12.91 -5.14 51.25
CA PHE A 8 13.25 -5.61 49.90
C PHE A 8 12.08 -6.43 49.35
N LEU A 9 11.35 -5.87 48.40
CA LEU A 9 10.33 -6.62 47.64
C LEU A 9 11.01 -7.27 46.44
N ILE A 10 11.18 -8.59 46.50
CA ILE A 10 11.67 -9.39 45.38
C ILE A 10 10.50 -9.64 44.49
N PHE A 11 10.46 -8.98 43.32
CA PHE A 11 9.54 -9.26 42.23
C PHE A 11 10.14 -10.36 41.36
N SER A 12 9.63 -11.58 41.54
CA SER A 12 9.97 -12.70 40.67
C SER A 12 9.19 -12.57 39.37
N VAL A 13 9.85 -12.09 38.27
CA VAL A 13 9.29 -12.07 36.95
C VAL A 13 9.49 -13.46 36.32
N VAL A 14 8.42 -14.24 36.29
CA VAL A 14 8.36 -15.47 35.50
C VAL A 14 8.17 -15.05 34.03
N VAL A 15 9.26 -15.06 33.28
CA VAL A 15 9.19 -14.93 31.82
C VAL A 15 8.75 -16.26 31.25
N CYS A 16 7.46 -16.38 30.95
CA CYS A 16 6.91 -17.48 30.17
C CYS A 16 7.28 -17.22 28.70
N VAL A 17 8.38 -17.81 28.24
CA VAL A 17 8.74 -17.84 26.81
C VAL A 17 7.81 -18.84 26.13
N CYS A 18 6.64 -18.37 25.71
CA CYS A 18 5.85 -19.11 24.74
C CYS A 18 6.52 -18.97 23.38
N SER A 19 7.30 -19.99 22.99
CA SER A 19 7.78 -20.15 21.64
C SER A 19 6.57 -20.48 20.75
N HIS A 20 5.88 -19.44 20.28
CA HIS A 20 4.98 -19.59 19.15
C HIS A 20 5.85 -19.58 17.89
N ALA A 21 6.12 -20.78 17.37
CA ALA A 21 6.47 -20.93 15.98
C ALA A 21 5.19 -20.56 15.20
N GLU A 22 5.05 -19.29 14.86
CA GLU A 22 4.08 -18.85 13.87
C GLU A 22 4.53 -19.44 12.53
N ALA A 23 3.98 -20.61 12.21
CA ALA A 23 3.99 -21.10 10.84
C ALA A 23 3.30 -20.01 10.02
N TRP A 24 3.97 -19.49 9.01
CA TRP A 24 3.46 -18.57 8.03
C TRP A 24 2.23 -19.23 7.37
N GLN A 25 1.04 -18.96 7.91
CA GLN A 25 -0.20 -19.37 7.28
C GLN A 25 -0.40 -18.41 6.11
N GLU A 26 -0.32 -18.94 4.89
CA GLU A 26 -0.80 -18.23 3.71
C GLU A 26 -2.21 -17.71 4.02
N PRO A 27 -2.52 -16.43 3.69
CA PRO A 27 -3.85 -15.91 3.89
C PRO A 27 -4.86 -16.86 3.23
N GLN A 28 -5.90 -17.24 3.96
CA GLN A 28 -6.88 -18.27 3.58
C GLN A 28 -7.48 -18.03 2.19
N GLU A 29 -7.48 -16.79 1.74
CA GLU A 29 -7.96 -16.34 0.43
C GLU A 29 -6.97 -16.67 -0.70
N GLN A 30 -5.66 -16.56 -0.48
CA GLN A 30 -4.64 -16.98 -1.45
C GLN A 30 -4.59 -18.49 -1.58
N ALA A 31 -4.74 -19.23 -0.49
CA ALA A 31 -4.85 -20.68 -0.53
C ALA A 31 -6.07 -21.12 -1.36
N SER A 32 -7.23 -20.49 -1.19
CA SER A 32 -8.43 -20.82 -1.95
C SER A 32 -8.31 -20.45 -3.45
N LEU A 33 -7.66 -19.34 -3.76
CA LEU A 33 -7.40 -18.93 -5.15
C LEU A 33 -6.43 -19.89 -5.84
N ARG A 34 -5.36 -20.27 -5.14
CA ARG A 34 -4.38 -21.25 -5.61
C ARG A 34 -5.05 -22.59 -5.92
N GLU A 35 -5.86 -23.11 -4.99
CA GLU A 35 -6.59 -24.37 -5.20
C GLU A 35 -7.51 -24.30 -6.43
N LYS A 36 -8.24 -23.19 -6.58
CA LYS A 36 -9.11 -22.95 -7.73
C LYS A 36 -8.32 -22.94 -9.04
N ILE A 37 -7.20 -22.24 -9.11
CA ILE A 37 -6.38 -22.16 -10.32
C ILE A 37 -5.76 -23.53 -10.64
N VAL A 38 -5.27 -24.25 -9.64
CA VAL A 38 -4.73 -25.61 -9.85
C VAL A 38 -5.80 -26.58 -10.38
N GLN A 39 -7.04 -26.45 -9.92
CA GLN A 39 -8.15 -27.27 -10.44
C GLN A 39 -8.50 -26.90 -11.88
N LEU A 40 -8.57 -25.60 -12.19
CA LEU A 40 -8.82 -25.12 -13.55
C LEU A 40 -7.69 -25.50 -14.51
N ALA A 41 -6.44 -25.44 -14.05
CA ALA A 41 -5.29 -25.87 -14.83
C ALA A 41 -5.33 -27.35 -15.22
N LYS A 42 -5.85 -28.22 -14.33
CA LYS A 42 -6.10 -29.63 -14.69
C LYS A 42 -7.19 -29.77 -15.75
N GLN A 43 -8.21 -28.92 -15.72
CA GLN A 43 -9.30 -28.96 -16.72
C GLN A 43 -8.87 -28.42 -18.08
N LEU A 44 -7.75 -27.67 -18.18
CA LEU A 44 -7.17 -27.28 -19.46
C LEU A 44 -6.67 -28.46 -20.29
N ASP A 45 -6.47 -29.64 -19.69
CA ASP A 45 -6.04 -30.88 -20.34
C ASP A 45 -7.17 -31.93 -20.41
N ASP A 46 -8.43 -31.51 -20.25
CA ASP A 46 -9.59 -32.40 -20.34
C ASP A 46 -9.79 -32.91 -21.78
N ASP A 47 -10.32 -34.12 -21.92
CA ASP A 47 -10.59 -34.72 -23.25
C ASP A 47 -11.59 -33.91 -24.05
N LYS A 48 -12.52 -33.20 -23.39
CA LYS A 48 -13.58 -32.40 -24.02
C LYS A 48 -13.14 -30.97 -24.24
N GLU A 49 -13.14 -30.52 -25.49
CA GLU A 49 -12.79 -29.16 -25.87
C GLU A 49 -13.61 -28.10 -25.11
N ALA A 50 -14.92 -28.31 -24.96
CA ALA A 50 -15.80 -27.39 -24.25
C ALA A 50 -15.40 -27.19 -22.76
N GLN A 51 -14.80 -28.19 -22.11
CA GLN A 51 -14.32 -28.09 -20.73
C GLN A 51 -13.00 -27.36 -20.68
N ARG A 52 -12.10 -27.59 -21.63
CA ARG A 52 -10.84 -26.84 -21.77
C ARG A 52 -11.10 -25.35 -21.99
N ASP A 53 -12.02 -25.01 -22.89
CA ASP A 53 -12.38 -23.61 -23.17
C ASP A 53 -13.05 -22.91 -21.99
N ALA A 54 -13.92 -23.62 -21.27
CA ALA A 54 -14.54 -23.09 -20.06
C ALA A 54 -13.51 -22.83 -18.96
N ALA A 55 -12.54 -23.71 -18.77
CA ALA A 55 -11.46 -23.55 -17.81
C ALA A 55 -10.54 -22.39 -18.18
N GLU A 56 -10.14 -22.28 -19.45
CA GLU A 56 -9.33 -21.18 -19.95
C GLU A 56 -10.03 -19.84 -19.71
N LYS A 57 -11.33 -19.74 -20.03
CA LYS A 57 -12.13 -18.54 -19.79
C LYS A 57 -12.20 -18.16 -18.30
N GLN A 58 -12.41 -19.14 -17.42
CA GLN A 58 -12.44 -18.88 -15.97
C GLN A 58 -11.07 -18.40 -15.44
N ILE A 59 -9.96 -18.95 -15.93
CA ILE A 59 -8.62 -18.47 -15.59
C ILE A 59 -8.41 -17.04 -16.12
N GLN A 60 -8.90 -16.74 -17.32
CA GLN A 60 -8.86 -15.38 -17.87
C GLN A 60 -9.70 -14.37 -17.06
N GLU A 61 -10.85 -14.80 -16.53
CA GLU A 61 -11.68 -13.98 -15.65
C GLU A 61 -11.02 -13.69 -14.29
N ILE A 62 -10.16 -14.57 -13.81
CA ILE A 62 -9.31 -14.33 -12.63
C ILE A 62 -8.27 -13.25 -12.95
N GLY A 63 -7.69 -13.28 -14.15
CA GLY A 63 -6.74 -12.28 -14.61
C GLY A 63 -5.28 -12.56 -14.21
N PRO A 64 -4.40 -11.52 -14.24
CA PRO A 64 -2.95 -11.66 -14.03
C PRO A 64 -2.52 -12.31 -12.72
N GLU A 65 -3.38 -12.28 -11.70
CA GLU A 65 -3.12 -12.94 -10.41
C GLU A 65 -2.99 -14.46 -10.54
N ALA A 66 -3.55 -15.04 -11.59
CA ALA A 66 -3.42 -16.46 -11.87
C ALA A 66 -1.98 -16.85 -12.27
N LEU A 67 -1.15 -15.92 -12.73
CA LEU A 67 0.22 -16.19 -13.21
C LEU A 67 1.07 -16.96 -12.21
N GLU A 68 1.00 -16.57 -10.95
CA GLU A 68 1.80 -17.15 -9.86
C GLU A 68 1.44 -18.63 -9.62
N PHE A 69 0.19 -19.01 -9.90
CA PHE A 69 -0.34 -20.33 -9.59
C PHE A 69 -0.49 -21.24 -10.82
N LEU A 70 -0.20 -20.72 -12.03
CA LEU A 70 -0.18 -21.55 -13.22
C LEU A 70 0.96 -22.56 -13.14
N PRO A 71 0.69 -23.87 -13.40
CA PRO A 71 1.69 -24.90 -13.28
C PRO A 71 2.88 -24.65 -14.22
N PRO A 72 4.10 -25.02 -13.83
CA PRO A 72 5.26 -24.99 -14.71
C PRO A 72 4.99 -25.89 -15.93
N LEU A 73 5.53 -25.51 -17.07
CA LEU A 73 5.44 -26.32 -18.27
C LEU A 73 6.38 -27.53 -18.14
N ASP A 74 5.79 -28.69 -17.89
CA ASP A 74 6.48 -29.96 -17.83
C ASP A 74 6.69 -30.52 -19.25
N GLU A 75 7.79 -31.24 -19.47
CA GLU A 75 8.04 -31.95 -20.73
C GLU A 75 6.99 -33.03 -21.01
N GLN A 76 6.32 -33.52 -19.95
CA GLN A 76 5.25 -34.53 -20.04
C GLN A 76 3.87 -33.91 -20.33
N ALA A 77 3.71 -32.59 -20.25
CA ALA A 77 2.45 -31.92 -20.55
C ALA A 77 2.05 -32.10 -22.02
N SER A 78 0.75 -32.27 -22.29
CA SER A 78 0.24 -32.34 -23.65
C SER A 78 0.58 -31.06 -24.43
N ALA A 79 0.71 -31.18 -25.75
CA ALA A 79 0.98 -30.01 -26.60
C ALA A 79 -0.14 -28.96 -26.49
N GLU A 80 -1.38 -29.40 -26.31
CA GLU A 80 -2.55 -28.52 -26.14
C GLU A 80 -2.49 -27.77 -24.81
N LEU A 81 -2.23 -28.45 -23.69
CA LEU A 81 -2.08 -27.83 -22.38
C LEU A 81 -0.96 -26.78 -22.39
N ARG A 82 0.18 -27.14 -22.99
CA ARG A 82 1.33 -26.27 -23.09
C ARG A 82 0.99 -24.98 -23.84
N MET A 83 0.34 -25.11 -25.01
CA MET A 83 -0.06 -23.99 -25.84
C MET A 83 -1.06 -23.05 -25.11
N ARG A 84 -2.03 -23.62 -24.35
CA ARG A 84 -3.01 -22.84 -23.60
C ARG A 84 -2.38 -22.10 -22.42
N ILE A 85 -1.49 -22.77 -21.67
CA ILE A 85 -0.76 -22.13 -20.57
C ILE A 85 0.18 -21.02 -21.10
N GLU A 86 0.88 -21.23 -22.21
CA GLU A 86 1.72 -20.20 -22.82
C GLU A 86 0.90 -19.00 -23.25
N ARG A 87 -0.25 -19.21 -23.90
CA ARG A 87 -1.18 -18.16 -24.30
C ARG A 87 -1.70 -17.37 -23.10
N LEU A 88 -2.09 -18.06 -22.01
CA LEU A 88 -2.54 -17.41 -20.79
C LEU A 88 -1.43 -16.58 -20.15
N ARG A 89 -0.20 -17.11 -20.10
CA ARG A 89 0.96 -16.38 -19.57
C ARG A 89 1.29 -15.16 -20.42
N GLU A 90 1.33 -15.30 -21.74
CA GLU A 90 1.60 -14.20 -22.65
C GLU A 90 0.54 -13.11 -22.53
N LYS A 91 -0.76 -13.49 -22.53
CA LYS A 91 -1.87 -12.57 -22.30
C LYS A 91 -1.78 -11.86 -20.96
N PHE A 92 -1.51 -12.57 -19.87
CA PHE A 92 -1.40 -11.97 -18.54
C PHE A 92 -0.14 -11.12 -18.37
N LEU A 93 0.95 -11.48 -19.03
CA LEU A 93 2.13 -10.62 -19.11
C LEU A 93 1.83 -9.35 -19.88
N GLU A 94 1.11 -9.42 -21.00
CA GLU A 94 0.66 -8.24 -21.74
C GLU A 94 -0.31 -7.39 -20.91
N GLU A 95 -1.29 -8.00 -20.24
CA GLU A 95 -2.23 -7.30 -19.35
C GLU A 95 -1.55 -6.72 -18.12
N SER A 96 -0.53 -7.36 -17.57
CA SER A 96 0.29 -6.82 -16.48
C SER A 96 1.26 -5.75 -16.96
N THR A 97 1.50 -5.64 -18.28
CA THR A 97 2.27 -4.56 -18.89
C THR A 97 1.45 -3.29 -19.12
N VAL A 98 0.21 -3.21 -18.61
CA VAL A 98 -0.53 -1.95 -18.53
C VAL A 98 0.41 -0.91 -17.93
N ASP A 99 0.56 0.20 -18.62
CA ASP A 99 1.55 1.22 -18.31
C ASP A 99 1.44 1.62 -16.84
N PHE A 100 2.50 1.40 -16.07
CA PHE A 100 2.54 1.80 -14.65
C PHE A 100 2.30 3.32 -14.49
N HIS A 101 2.46 4.08 -15.57
CA HIS A 101 2.18 5.51 -15.59
C HIS A 101 0.69 5.84 -15.76
N GLU A 102 -0.10 4.91 -16.29
CA GLU A 102 -1.53 5.14 -16.52
C GLU A 102 -2.37 4.67 -15.32
N PRO A 103 -2.91 5.61 -14.53
CA PRO A 103 -3.81 5.27 -13.43
C PRO A 103 -5.14 4.71 -13.97
N SER A 104 -5.76 3.82 -13.19
CA SER A 104 -7.13 3.42 -13.48
C SER A 104 -8.06 4.59 -13.25
N MET A 105 -8.96 4.84 -14.20
CA MET A 105 -9.94 5.92 -14.12
C MET A 105 -11.28 5.42 -13.59
N VAL A 106 -11.93 6.23 -12.76
CA VAL A 106 -13.18 5.92 -12.08
C VAL A 106 -14.27 6.93 -12.46
N ASN A 107 -15.47 6.43 -12.73
CA ASN A 107 -16.67 7.23 -12.96
C ASN A 107 -17.81 6.67 -12.10
N LEU A 108 -18.29 7.46 -11.14
CA LEU A 108 -19.43 7.13 -10.27
C LEU A 108 -20.32 8.36 -10.15
N VAL A 109 -21.57 8.22 -10.54
CA VAL A 109 -22.57 9.31 -10.48
C VAL A 109 -23.87 8.79 -9.85
N GLY A 110 -24.42 9.57 -8.95
CA GLY A 110 -25.71 9.35 -8.31
C GLY A 110 -25.64 8.82 -6.89
N GLU A 111 -26.80 8.63 -6.30
CA GLU A 111 -26.93 8.12 -4.93
C GLU A 111 -26.63 6.62 -4.87
N MET A 112 -25.73 6.24 -4.00
CA MET A 112 -25.38 4.84 -3.74
C MET A 112 -24.75 4.68 -2.35
N SER A 113 -24.78 3.47 -1.79
CA SER A 113 -24.04 3.21 -0.56
C SER A 113 -22.54 3.22 -0.80
N VAL A 114 -21.77 3.56 0.24
CA VAL A 114 -20.29 3.55 0.15
C VAL A 114 -19.75 2.17 -0.23
N VAL A 115 -20.37 1.08 0.31
CA VAL A 115 -20.00 -0.29 -0.11
C VAL A 115 -20.22 -0.48 -1.60
N GLU A 116 -21.35 -0.05 -2.13
CA GLU A 116 -21.64 -0.16 -3.56
C GLU A 116 -20.68 0.67 -4.41
N ALA A 117 -20.33 1.87 -3.95
CA ALA A 117 -19.33 2.71 -4.63
C ALA A 117 -17.97 1.99 -4.71
N LEU A 118 -17.51 1.40 -3.60
CA LEU A 118 -16.26 0.65 -3.55
C LEU A 118 -16.29 -0.60 -4.45
N GLU A 119 -17.40 -1.34 -4.48
CA GLU A 119 -17.59 -2.50 -5.38
C GLU A 119 -17.54 -2.07 -6.85
N ARG A 120 -18.13 -0.93 -7.19
CA ARG A 120 -18.06 -0.37 -8.54
C ARG A 120 -16.65 0.07 -8.93
N ILE A 121 -15.90 0.69 -7.99
CA ILE A 121 -14.49 1.03 -8.19
C ILE A 121 -13.67 -0.23 -8.46
N GLU A 122 -13.81 -1.25 -7.60
CA GLU A 122 -13.10 -2.53 -7.77
C GLU A 122 -13.39 -3.16 -9.15
N LYS A 123 -14.66 -3.16 -9.57
CA LYS A 123 -15.07 -3.68 -10.88
C LYS A 123 -14.54 -2.87 -12.06
N GLN A 124 -14.54 -1.54 -11.99
CA GLN A 124 -14.05 -0.66 -13.06
C GLN A 124 -12.55 -0.74 -13.23
N THR A 125 -11.83 -0.81 -12.10
CA THR A 125 -10.37 -0.68 -12.09
C THR A 125 -9.64 -2.01 -12.01
N ARG A 126 -10.32 -3.10 -11.68
CA ARG A 126 -9.76 -4.42 -11.37
C ARG A 126 -8.79 -4.38 -10.17
N ASN A 127 -8.84 -3.33 -9.36
CA ASN A 127 -8.05 -3.21 -8.15
C ASN A 127 -8.80 -3.83 -6.97
N ARG A 128 -8.25 -4.84 -6.32
CA ARG A 128 -8.86 -5.45 -5.14
C ARG A 128 -8.77 -4.53 -3.93
N ILE A 129 -9.91 -4.24 -3.33
CA ILE A 129 -10.02 -3.40 -2.13
C ILE A 129 -10.10 -4.25 -0.85
N GLY A 130 -10.56 -5.50 -0.96
CA GLY A 130 -10.71 -6.40 0.19
C GLY A 130 -11.89 -6.05 1.08
N LEU A 131 -13.05 -5.79 0.48
CA LEU A 131 -14.25 -5.27 1.13
C LEU A 131 -14.88 -6.18 2.17
N ASP A 132 -14.63 -7.48 2.15
CA ASP A 132 -15.25 -8.45 3.07
C ASP A 132 -15.00 -8.13 4.55
N ALA A 133 -13.82 -7.57 4.87
CA ALA A 133 -13.49 -7.14 6.22
C ALA A 133 -14.34 -5.94 6.70
N TYR A 134 -14.94 -5.21 5.77
CA TYR A 134 -15.63 -3.94 6.04
C TYR A 134 -17.15 -4.01 5.85
N ARG A 135 -17.70 -5.03 5.18
CA ARG A 135 -19.15 -5.17 4.89
C ARG A 135 -20.04 -5.04 6.13
N LYS A 136 -19.50 -5.32 7.32
CA LYS A 136 -20.25 -5.21 8.60
C LYS A 136 -20.13 -3.85 9.28
N GLN A 137 -19.39 -2.91 8.69
CA GLN A 137 -19.21 -1.57 9.26
C GLN A 137 -20.42 -0.71 8.89
N PRO A 138 -21.19 -0.18 9.87
CA PRO A 138 -22.40 0.60 9.60
C PRO A 138 -22.14 1.81 8.69
N ALA A 139 -21.01 2.50 8.87
CA ALA A 139 -20.64 3.67 8.08
C ALA A 139 -20.56 3.38 6.58
N LEU A 140 -20.15 2.18 6.16
CA LEU A 140 -20.10 1.82 4.74
C LEU A 140 -21.49 1.55 4.13
N GLY A 141 -22.52 1.40 4.95
CA GLY A 141 -23.93 1.35 4.51
C GLY A 141 -24.54 2.72 4.28
N GLU A 142 -23.85 3.81 4.68
CA GLU A 142 -24.36 5.17 4.45
C GLU A 142 -24.45 5.46 2.95
N VAL A 143 -25.50 6.20 2.57
CA VAL A 143 -25.74 6.60 1.19
C VAL A 143 -25.06 7.95 0.95
N ALA A 144 -24.27 8.03 -0.10
CA ALA A 144 -23.63 9.24 -0.56
C ALA A 144 -24.13 9.59 -1.98
N ASP A 145 -24.31 10.87 -2.24
CA ASP A 145 -24.53 11.38 -3.59
C ASP A 145 -23.17 11.71 -4.21
N LEU A 146 -22.74 10.88 -5.15
CA LEU A 146 -21.41 10.93 -5.74
C LEU A 146 -21.48 11.55 -7.14
N ASP A 147 -20.53 12.45 -7.42
CA ASP A 147 -20.28 12.96 -8.77
C ASP A 147 -18.75 12.86 -9.05
N ILE A 148 -18.31 11.63 -9.24
CA ILE A 148 -16.91 11.28 -9.56
C ILE A 148 -16.83 11.01 -11.05
N GLN A 149 -16.15 11.90 -11.79
CA GLN A 149 -15.97 11.79 -13.23
C GLN A 149 -14.49 11.92 -13.58
N GLY A 150 -13.92 10.83 -14.09
CA GLY A 150 -12.52 10.82 -14.54
C GLY A 150 -11.50 11.06 -13.44
N LEU A 151 -11.78 10.64 -12.20
CA LEU A 151 -10.78 10.62 -11.14
C LEU A 151 -9.94 9.35 -11.23
N THR A 152 -8.70 9.44 -10.77
CA THR A 152 -7.84 8.25 -10.62
C THR A 152 -8.38 7.36 -9.49
N TYR A 153 -7.95 6.09 -9.50
CA TYR A 153 -8.34 5.11 -8.48
C TYR A 153 -8.18 5.65 -7.04
N TRP A 154 -7.04 6.24 -6.72
CA TRP A 154 -6.76 6.75 -5.39
C TRP A 154 -7.57 8.00 -5.04
N GLU A 155 -7.71 8.93 -5.98
CA GLU A 155 -8.54 10.12 -5.80
C GLU A 155 -10.00 9.74 -5.56
N ALA A 156 -10.52 8.79 -6.34
CA ALA A 156 -11.88 8.31 -6.18
C ALA A 156 -12.10 7.61 -4.83
N LEU A 157 -11.15 6.80 -4.36
CA LEU A 157 -11.22 6.18 -3.03
C LEU A 157 -11.22 7.22 -1.91
N ASP A 158 -10.30 8.19 -1.97
CA ASP A 158 -10.25 9.24 -0.96
C ASP A 158 -11.54 10.09 -0.95
N GLU A 159 -12.12 10.39 -2.14
CA GLU A 159 -13.38 11.11 -2.26
C GLU A 159 -14.55 10.33 -1.64
N VAL A 160 -14.68 9.04 -1.96
CA VAL A 160 -15.73 8.18 -1.37
C VAL A 160 -15.58 8.08 0.14
N MET A 161 -14.35 7.92 0.66
CA MET A 161 -14.10 7.87 2.11
C MET A 161 -14.42 9.20 2.79
N GLN A 162 -14.21 10.31 2.12
CA GLN A 162 -14.50 11.65 2.66
C GLN A 162 -15.99 11.85 2.94
N GLN A 163 -16.89 11.24 2.15
CA GLN A 163 -18.34 11.33 2.34
C GLN A 163 -18.81 10.84 3.72
N ILE A 164 -18.11 9.88 4.30
CA ILE A 164 -18.41 9.29 5.61
C ILE A 164 -17.40 9.69 6.71
N ASP A 165 -16.59 10.73 6.46
CA ASP A 165 -15.53 11.19 7.38
C ASP A 165 -14.51 10.09 7.74
N TRP A 166 -14.22 9.22 6.77
CA TRP A 166 -13.20 8.18 6.86
C TRP A 166 -11.98 8.53 6.03
N GLN A 167 -10.94 7.74 6.16
CA GLN A 167 -9.69 7.87 5.42
C GLN A 167 -9.05 6.51 5.16
N ILE A 168 -8.15 6.46 4.21
CA ILE A 168 -7.27 5.32 3.99
C ILE A 168 -6.23 5.33 5.11
N ILE A 169 -6.14 4.21 5.86
CA ILE A 169 -5.20 4.05 6.97
C ILE A 169 -4.02 3.19 6.51
N PRO A 170 -2.78 3.68 6.65
CA PRO A 170 -1.61 2.84 6.44
C PRO A 170 -1.58 1.66 7.43
N ARG A 171 -1.34 0.46 6.92
CA ARG A 171 -1.13 -0.74 7.74
C ARG A 171 0.05 -1.55 7.21
N ASP A 172 0.72 -2.28 8.09
CA ASP A 172 1.87 -3.13 7.74
C ASP A 172 1.51 -4.30 6.81
N ASN A 173 0.22 -4.57 6.65
CA ASN A 173 -0.27 -5.67 5.82
C ASN A 173 -0.68 -5.16 4.43
N ALA A 174 -0.47 -5.99 3.43
CA ALA A 174 -0.68 -5.77 2.00
C ALA A 174 -2.05 -5.20 1.57
N LYS A 175 -3.03 -5.11 2.47
CA LYS A 175 -4.41 -4.71 2.16
C LYS A 175 -4.64 -3.24 2.48
N ILE A 176 -5.37 -2.56 1.61
CA ILE A 176 -5.88 -1.22 1.88
C ILE A 176 -6.77 -1.28 3.11
N ALA A 177 -6.54 -0.38 4.07
CA ALA A 177 -7.34 -0.28 5.26
C ALA A 177 -8.07 1.07 5.30
N PHE A 178 -9.30 1.04 5.81
CA PHE A 178 -10.15 2.22 5.98
C PHE A 178 -10.51 2.40 7.44
N GLY A 179 -10.69 3.65 7.85
CA GLY A 179 -11.17 3.96 9.19
C GLY A 179 -11.53 5.42 9.35
N PRO A 180 -12.22 5.77 10.44
CA PRO A 180 -12.63 7.13 10.69
C PRO A 180 -11.41 8.06 10.80
N LYS A 181 -11.59 9.30 10.33
CA LYS A 181 -10.60 10.35 10.58
C LYS A 181 -10.46 10.58 12.08
N VAL A 182 -9.22 10.60 12.55
CA VAL A 182 -8.96 10.87 13.98
C VAL A 182 -9.26 12.33 14.28
N ARG A 183 -10.32 12.58 15.05
CA ARG A 183 -10.63 13.91 15.57
C ARG A 183 -9.95 14.08 16.92
N VAL A 184 -9.12 15.10 17.07
CA VAL A 184 -8.58 15.47 18.38
C VAL A 184 -9.72 16.13 19.17
N PRO A 185 -10.10 15.59 20.34
CA PRO A 185 -11.15 16.17 21.17
C PRO A 185 -10.83 17.61 21.55
N ASP A 186 -11.86 18.45 21.61
CA ASP A 186 -11.73 19.90 21.90
C ASP A 186 -11.21 20.20 23.31
N ASP A 187 -11.37 19.27 24.24
CA ASP A 187 -10.91 19.36 25.63
C ASP A 187 -9.37 19.27 25.77
N ASN A 188 -8.67 18.72 24.79
CA ASN A 188 -7.20 18.66 24.74
C ASN A 188 -6.55 19.89 24.09
N LYS A 189 -7.29 20.97 23.85
CA LYS A 189 -6.82 22.20 23.19
C LYS A 189 -5.58 22.85 23.84
N GLY A 190 -5.30 22.57 25.10
CA GLY A 190 -4.16 23.17 25.82
C GLY A 190 -2.80 22.60 25.46
N LEU A 191 -2.72 21.26 25.29
CA LEU A 191 -1.47 20.54 25.06
C LEU A 191 -1.10 20.39 23.59
N LEU A 192 -2.10 20.41 22.68
CA LEU A 192 -1.95 20.10 21.25
C LEU A 192 -2.14 21.32 20.33
N LYS A 193 -2.08 22.53 20.86
CA LYS A 193 -2.23 23.78 20.08
C LYS A 193 -1.21 23.93 18.94
N SER A 194 -0.11 23.22 19.00
CA SER A 194 0.98 23.28 18.01
C SER A 194 0.91 22.23 16.91
N LEU A 195 -0.01 21.25 17.00
CA LEU A 195 -0.16 20.24 15.94
C LEU A 195 -1.07 20.76 14.84
N PRO A 196 -0.74 20.56 13.57
CA PRO A 196 -1.65 20.83 12.47
C PRO A 196 -2.94 20.03 12.70
N ARG A 197 -4.09 20.71 12.75
CA ARG A 197 -5.40 20.06 12.96
C ARG A 197 -5.90 19.35 11.70
N GLU A 198 -5.31 19.65 10.57
CA GLU A 198 -5.65 19.08 9.29
C GLU A 198 -4.59 18.05 8.90
N SER A 199 -5.05 16.87 8.48
CA SER A 199 -4.16 15.89 7.84
C SER A 199 -3.58 16.52 6.58
N ILE A 200 -2.28 16.37 6.39
CA ILE A 200 -1.65 16.77 5.13
C ILE A 200 -2.28 15.90 4.02
N PRO A 201 -2.84 16.53 2.97
CA PRO A 201 -3.47 15.78 1.90
C PRO A 201 -2.45 14.85 1.22
N PRO A 202 -2.90 13.71 0.69
CA PRO A 202 -2.06 12.86 -0.13
C PRO A 202 -1.68 13.54 -1.43
N ILE A 203 -0.60 13.06 -2.03
CA ILE A 203 -0.12 13.46 -3.36
C ILE A 203 -0.33 12.27 -4.29
N TYR A 204 -0.92 12.52 -5.46
CA TYR A 204 -1.18 11.49 -6.47
C TYR A 204 -0.22 11.67 -7.64
N ILE A 205 0.43 10.58 -8.06
CA ILE A 205 1.37 10.55 -9.20
C ILE A 205 1.11 9.28 -9.99
N GLY A 206 0.38 9.39 -11.09
CA GLY A 206 -0.02 8.21 -11.88
C GLY A 206 -0.77 7.21 -10.99
N VAL A 207 -0.25 6.00 -10.89
CA VAL A 207 -0.82 4.90 -10.09
C VAL A 207 -0.45 4.98 -8.60
N LEU A 208 0.30 5.98 -8.20
CA LEU A 208 0.81 6.13 -6.82
C LEU A 208 -0.01 7.13 -6.01
N ARG A 209 -0.14 6.82 -4.73
CA ARG A 209 -0.61 7.71 -3.67
C ARG A 209 0.46 7.83 -2.60
N LEU A 210 0.93 9.04 -2.36
CA LEU A 210 1.92 9.34 -1.33
C LEU A 210 1.25 10.09 -0.19
N GLN A 211 1.23 9.50 1.00
CA GLN A 211 0.65 10.08 2.20
C GLN A 211 1.74 10.42 3.20
N PRO A 212 2.02 11.71 3.47
CA PRO A 212 2.83 12.10 4.60
C PRO A 212 2.16 11.65 5.92
N VAL A 213 2.92 11.02 6.81
CA VAL A 213 2.37 10.46 8.06
C VAL A 213 3.02 11.03 9.31
N ALA A 214 4.31 11.39 9.25
CA ALA A 214 5.00 11.98 10.39
C ALA A 214 6.16 12.88 9.95
N LEU A 215 6.46 13.86 10.79
CA LEU A 215 7.68 14.67 10.71
C LEU A 215 8.28 14.73 12.12
N SER A 216 9.43 14.10 12.30
CA SER A 216 10.18 14.15 13.55
C SER A 216 11.45 14.99 13.41
N LYS A 217 11.88 15.63 14.51
CA LYS A 217 13.10 16.43 14.54
C LYS A 217 13.98 15.95 15.68
N THR A 218 15.23 15.63 15.35
CA THR A 218 16.26 15.24 16.32
C THR A 218 17.29 16.33 16.42
N THR A 219 17.53 16.84 17.63
CA THR A 219 18.57 17.84 17.88
C THR A 219 19.76 17.16 18.54
N ASN A 220 20.92 17.27 17.90
CA ASN A 220 22.19 16.85 18.50
C ASN A 220 22.76 18.01 19.30
N PHE A 221 22.84 17.88 20.62
CA PHE A 221 23.37 18.93 21.49
C PHE A 221 24.90 19.00 21.51
N LEU A 222 25.56 17.92 21.12
CA LEU A 222 27.05 17.88 21.04
C LEU A 222 27.54 18.45 19.72
N ASP A 223 26.83 18.20 18.65
CA ASP A 223 27.10 18.74 17.32
C ASP A 223 25.78 19.19 16.65
N PRO A 224 25.40 20.45 16.80
CA PRO A 224 24.14 20.96 16.21
C PRO A 224 24.03 20.80 14.70
N LEU A 225 25.15 20.70 13.97
CA LEU A 225 25.15 20.49 12.51
C LEU A 225 24.74 19.05 12.12
N GLN A 226 24.78 18.12 13.07
CA GLN A 226 24.29 16.75 12.91
C GLN A 226 22.80 16.59 13.34
N SER A 227 22.12 17.69 13.58
CA SER A 227 20.66 17.66 13.84
C SER A 227 19.92 17.30 12.58
N THR A 228 18.87 16.48 12.70
CA THR A 228 18.13 15.92 11.56
C THR A 228 16.64 16.20 11.65
N ALA A 229 15.98 16.10 10.51
CA ALA A 229 14.53 15.97 10.41
C ALA A 229 14.22 14.70 9.58
N ASP A 230 13.36 13.85 10.12
CA ASP A 230 12.90 12.63 9.46
C ASP A 230 11.46 12.86 9.00
N LEU A 231 11.22 12.70 7.70
CA LEU A 231 9.90 12.74 7.10
C LEU A 231 9.49 11.32 6.75
N ASP A 232 8.41 10.87 7.40
CA ASP A 232 7.81 9.58 7.14
C ASP A 232 6.60 9.74 6.23
N PHE A 233 6.51 8.91 5.20
CA PHE A 233 5.37 8.85 4.31
C PHE A 233 5.10 7.43 3.84
N VAL A 234 3.85 7.16 3.54
CA VAL A 234 3.43 5.91 2.94
C VAL A 234 3.29 6.10 1.45
N VAL A 235 3.97 5.25 0.69
CA VAL A 235 3.79 5.10 -0.75
C VAL A 235 2.86 3.94 -0.98
N GLN A 236 1.75 4.19 -1.65
CA GLN A 236 0.77 3.18 -2.05
C GLN A 236 0.71 3.14 -3.57
N TRP A 237 0.52 1.97 -4.14
CA TRP A 237 0.28 1.78 -5.57
C TRP A 237 -1.01 1.00 -5.77
N GLU A 238 -1.60 1.14 -6.95
CA GLU A 238 -2.81 0.39 -7.28
C GLU A 238 -2.59 -1.11 -7.10
N PRO A 239 -3.50 -1.84 -6.40
CA PRO A 239 -3.34 -3.27 -6.08
C PRO A 239 -3.16 -4.21 -7.29
N ARG A 240 -3.56 -3.77 -8.49
CA ARG A 240 -3.31 -4.51 -9.74
C ARG A 240 -1.82 -4.64 -10.10
N PHE A 241 -0.96 -3.84 -9.45
CA PHE A 241 0.49 -3.93 -9.60
C PHE A 241 1.10 -4.67 -8.42
N ASN A 242 2.06 -5.53 -8.72
CA ASN A 242 2.80 -6.29 -7.71
C ASN A 242 4.31 -6.02 -7.85
N PRO A 243 4.81 -4.89 -7.38
CA PRO A 243 6.21 -4.57 -7.45
C PRO A 243 7.05 -5.59 -6.65
N VAL A 244 8.14 -6.06 -7.24
CA VAL A 244 9.11 -6.92 -6.56
C VAL A 244 10.22 -6.12 -5.89
N PHE A 245 10.35 -4.84 -6.27
CA PHE A 245 11.40 -3.98 -5.75
C PHE A 245 11.04 -2.50 -5.93
N VAL A 246 11.33 -1.71 -4.91
CA VAL A 246 11.15 -0.25 -4.92
C VAL A 246 12.43 0.41 -4.41
N ARG A 247 12.97 1.35 -5.18
CA ARG A 247 14.17 2.13 -4.82
C ARG A 247 13.89 3.61 -4.86
N PHE A 248 14.25 4.29 -3.80
CA PHE A 248 14.35 5.74 -3.78
C PHE A 248 15.78 6.16 -4.12
N ALA A 249 15.93 6.94 -5.20
CA ALA A 249 17.22 7.48 -5.59
C ALA A 249 17.59 8.66 -4.67
N MET A 250 18.18 8.36 -3.50
CA MET A 250 18.50 9.37 -2.48
C MET A 250 19.52 10.40 -3.00
N ASP A 251 20.39 10.02 -3.92
CA ASP A 251 21.31 10.90 -4.63
C ASP A 251 20.63 11.91 -5.57
N LYS A 252 19.37 11.67 -5.93
CA LYS A 252 18.51 12.54 -6.74
C LYS A 252 17.53 13.35 -5.90
N LEU A 253 17.53 13.17 -4.58
CA LEU A 253 16.62 13.86 -3.71
C LEU A 253 17.06 15.30 -3.47
N VAL A 254 16.18 16.23 -3.80
CA VAL A 254 16.38 17.68 -3.61
C VAL A 254 15.26 18.20 -2.72
N VAL A 255 15.59 18.64 -1.52
CA VAL A 255 14.65 19.19 -0.54
C VAL A 255 14.99 20.65 -0.27
N ARG A 256 14.00 21.53 -0.43
CA ARG A 256 14.16 22.97 -0.16
C ARG A 256 13.16 23.46 0.86
N THR A 257 13.59 24.38 1.68
CA THR A 257 12.78 25.07 2.68
C THR A 257 12.07 26.30 2.09
N ASP A 258 11.23 26.94 2.87
CA ASP A 258 10.51 28.17 2.51
C ASP A 258 11.42 29.40 2.37
N ASN A 259 12.63 29.36 2.88
CA ASN A 259 13.67 30.37 2.65
C ASN A 259 14.71 29.92 1.59
N ASP A 260 14.36 28.95 0.74
CA ASP A 260 15.16 28.42 -0.38
C ASP A 260 16.45 27.70 0.02
N GLU A 261 16.64 27.39 1.31
CA GLU A 261 17.77 26.59 1.75
C GLU A 261 17.68 25.16 1.24
N LEU A 262 18.75 24.65 0.63
CA LEU A 262 18.87 23.27 0.21
C LEU A 262 19.25 22.39 1.41
N LEU A 263 18.41 21.41 1.75
CA LEU A 263 18.70 20.47 2.81
C LEU A 263 19.56 19.32 2.29
N LEU A 264 20.59 18.97 3.05
CA LEU A 264 21.45 17.85 2.72
C LEU A 264 20.78 16.53 3.12
N VAL A 265 20.85 15.56 2.24
CA VAL A 265 20.40 14.18 2.47
C VAL A 265 21.61 13.32 2.82
N PRO A 266 21.65 12.66 3.98
CA PRO A 266 22.71 11.71 4.31
C PRO A 266 22.77 10.57 3.28
N THR A 267 23.98 10.24 2.82
CA THR A 267 24.17 9.25 1.76
C THR A 267 24.16 7.80 2.25
N ASP A 268 24.12 7.60 3.56
CA ASP A 268 24.11 6.29 4.24
C ASP A 268 22.70 5.69 4.39
N GLN A 269 21.68 6.37 3.90
CA GLN A 269 20.31 5.87 3.99
C GLN A 269 20.09 4.69 3.04
N SER A 270 19.46 3.63 3.57
CA SER A 270 18.95 2.56 2.73
C SER A 270 17.78 3.09 1.89
N SER A 271 17.85 2.82 0.61
CA SER A 271 16.83 3.28 -0.35
C SER A 271 16.14 2.13 -1.07
N ASP A 272 16.50 0.89 -0.74
CA ASP A 272 16.05 -0.32 -1.42
C ASP A 272 15.05 -1.09 -0.55
N TYR A 273 13.88 -1.39 -1.11
CA TYR A 273 12.78 -2.04 -0.41
C TYR A 273 12.23 -3.19 -1.22
N VAL A 274 11.91 -4.29 -0.55
CA VAL A 274 11.12 -5.40 -1.09
C VAL A 274 9.72 -5.27 -0.50
N PRO A 275 8.72 -4.83 -1.27
CA PRO A 275 7.38 -4.65 -0.75
C PRO A 275 6.69 -6.00 -0.48
N SER A 276 5.83 -6.02 0.53
CA SER A 276 5.01 -7.19 0.89
C SER A 276 3.53 -6.95 0.63
N GLY A 277 3.19 -6.04 -0.29
CA GLY A 277 1.81 -5.70 -0.60
C GLY A 277 1.70 -4.45 -1.45
N SER A 278 0.58 -3.72 -1.33
CA SER A 278 0.31 -2.52 -2.14
C SER A 278 0.77 -1.21 -1.50
N GLN A 279 1.61 -1.27 -0.48
CA GLN A 279 2.13 -0.09 0.20
C GLN A 279 3.50 -0.30 0.84
N LEU A 280 4.19 0.80 1.10
CA LEU A 280 5.50 0.87 1.73
C LEU A 280 5.60 2.11 2.61
N LEU A 281 6.05 1.94 3.86
CA LEU A 281 6.45 3.05 4.72
C LEU A 281 7.90 3.42 4.41
N VAL A 282 8.10 4.69 4.09
CA VAL A 282 9.43 5.24 3.78
C VAL A 282 9.74 6.35 4.76
N SER A 283 10.93 6.29 5.36
CA SER A 283 11.47 7.35 6.20
C SER A 283 12.63 8.01 5.47
N MET A 284 12.55 9.30 5.27
CA MET A 284 13.61 10.09 4.65
C MET A 284 14.19 11.10 5.63
N ARG A 285 15.46 10.96 5.87
CA ARG A 285 16.21 11.85 6.75
C ARG A 285 16.87 12.97 5.95
N VAL A 286 16.76 14.19 6.45
CA VAL A 286 17.52 15.34 5.98
C VAL A 286 18.25 16.00 7.15
N LEU A 287 19.35 16.65 6.89
CA LEU A 287 19.98 17.48 7.90
C LEU A 287 19.09 18.70 8.18
N LYS A 288 19.03 19.09 9.45
CA LYS A 288 18.22 20.23 9.88
C LYS A 288 18.67 21.52 9.17
N PRO A 289 17.73 22.40 8.77
CA PRO A 289 18.07 23.70 8.22
C PRO A 289 18.98 24.49 9.16
N THR A 290 19.95 25.18 8.61
CA THR A 290 20.82 26.11 9.35
C THR A 290 20.09 27.43 9.68
N GLN A 291 19.11 27.81 8.85
CA GLN A 291 18.28 28.98 9.01
C GLN A 291 16.92 28.62 9.64
N ALA A 292 16.22 29.61 10.17
CA ALA A 292 14.89 29.46 10.75
C ALA A 292 13.82 29.19 9.68
N ALA A 293 13.84 27.98 9.12
CA ALA A 293 12.81 27.55 8.19
C ALA A 293 11.56 27.07 8.95
N THR A 294 10.38 27.39 8.43
CA THR A 294 9.10 27.00 9.04
C THR A 294 8.46 25.80 8.36
N LYS A 295 8.79 25.54 7.09
CA LYS A 295 8.26 24.43 6.32
C LYS A 295 9.22 23.96 5.23
N ILE A 296 9.02 22.75 4.75
CA ILE A 296 9.58 22.28 3.49
C ILE A 296 8.73 22.86 2.36
N ALA A 297 9.34 23.66 1.48
CA ALA A 297 8.65 24.30 0.37
C ALA A 297 8.56 23.41 -0.85
N SER A 298 9.61 22.64 -1.12
CA SER A 298 9.63 21.71 -2.23
C SER A 298 10.45 20.46 -1.91
N TRP A 299 9.99 19.36 -2.49
CA TRP A 299 10.64 18.09 -2.43
C TRP A 299 10.56 17.45 -3.80
N LYS A 300 11.71 17.10 -4.38
CA LYS A 300 11.84 16.46 -5.68
C LYS A 300 12.76 15.27 -5.54
N GLY A 301 12.36 14.15 -6.09
CA GLY A 301 13.13 12.91 -6.04
C GLY A 301 12.75 11.99 -7.19
N GLN A 302 13.38 10.83 -7.24
CA GLN A 302 13.13 9.80 -8.22
C GLN A 302 12.82 8.48 -7.52
N LEU A 303 11.73 7.85 -7.93
CA LEU A 303 11.31 6.54 -7.48
C LEU A 303 11.46 5.54 -8.62
N GLN A 304 12.17 4.45 -8.38
CA GLN A 304 12.30 3.34 -9.31
C GLN A 304 11.48 2.16 -8.78
N ILE A 305 10.64 1.60 -9.63
CA ILE A 305 9.78 0.48 -9.27
C ILE A 305 10.02 -0.64 -10.29
N ALA A 306 10.42 -1.81 -9.79
CA ALA A 306 10.55 -3.01 -10.62
C ALA A 306 9.28 -3.86 -10.47
N ILE A 307 8.65 -4.12 -11.60
CA ILE A 307 7.50 -5.02 -11.71
C ILE A 307 7.96 -6.25 -12.48
N PRO A 308 7.43 -7.46 -12.22
CA PRO A 308 7.75 -8.63 -13.02
C PRO A 308 7.58 -8.34 -14.52
N GLY A 309 8.68 -8.49 -15.28
CA GLY A 309 8.70 -8.22 -16.73
C GLY A 309 9.08 -6.79 -17.15
N ARG A 310 9.10 -5.78 -16.24
CA ARG A 310 9.51 -4.40 -16.55
C ARG A 310 10.09 -3.64 -15.38
N ASN A 311 10.94 -2.64 -15.68
CA ASN A 311 11.38 -1.62 -14.74
C ASN A 311 10.74 -0.28 -15.15
N ALA A 312 10.11 0.40 -14.21
CA ALA A 312 9.62 1.77 -14.40
C ALA A 312 10.38 2.74 -13.49
N THR A 313 10.68 3.92 -14.00
CA THR A 313 11.26 5.03 -13.23
C THR A 313 10.27 6.19 -13.27
N ILE A 314 9.91 6.72 -12.12
CA ILE A 314 8.95 7.82 -11.93
C ILE A 314 9.65 9.01 -11.23
#